data_6f932f55924472d15c9da64f9cc9992b
#
_entry.id   6f932f55924472d15c9da64f9cc9992b
#
_cell.length_a   1.000
_cell.length_b   1.000
_cell.length_c   1.000
_cell.angle_alpha   90.00
_cell.angle_beta   90.00
_cell.angle_gamma   90.00
#
_symmetry.space_group_name_H-M   'P 1'
#
loop_
_entity.id
_entity.type
_entity.pdbx_description
1 polymer ?
#
loop_
_entity_poly.entity_id
_entity_poly.type
_entity_poly.pdbx_seq_one_letter_code
_entity_poly.pdbx_strand_id
1 'polypeptide(L)'
;MKWQEYQEAVAVLYEQADGFGNVRRSVMVPDKITGQPRQIDVLIEIEAKGHSLKLVVDAKFHAVPIDIKEVESVLALAEAVGANKAIIVAANGWTEPAEKKADHVGCDLRLLSLEEAIDLLVPDKWEMCPSCLRDCIVLDDDGALISEDGLLFWWLAGQCRECKYAFAWCQECGIYMEIPFDSHAECTCGHLWASKSDGVNLTLVEERTDGKSHSGEQE
;
A
#
# COMPACT_ATOMS: atom_id res chain seq x y z
N MET A 1 -4.80 0.41 5.27
CA MET A 1 -3.86 -0.18 4.28
C MET A 1 -3.87 -1.69 4.43
N LYS A 2 -3.98 -2.41 3.32
CA LYS A 2 -3.83 -3.87 3.27
C LYS A 2 -2.35 -4.23 3.18
N TRP A 3 -1.97 -5.44 3.54
CA TRP A 3 -0.58 -5.87 3.49
C TRP A 3 0.01 -5.87 2.06
N GLN A 4 -0.84 -6.16 1.04
CA GLN A 4 -0.44 -6.10 -0.37
C GLN A 4 -0.05 -4.68 -0.80
N GLU A 5 -0.77 -3.66 -0.32
CA GLU A 5 -0.45 -2.26 -0.60
C GLU A 5 0.86 -1.85 0.06
N TYR A 6 1.11 -2.36 1.26
CA TYR A 6 2.39 -2.13 1.92
C TYR A 6 3.56 -2.76 1.13
N GLN A 7 3.38 -3.98 0.60
CA GLN A 7 4.36 -4.59 -0.29
C GLN A 7 4.59 -3.75 -1.55
N GLU A 8 3.52 -3.18 -2.10
CA GLU A 8 3.60 -2.29 -3.26
C GLU A 8 4.39 -1.02 -2.92
N ALA A 9 4.12 -0.38 -1.78
CA ALA A 9 4.88 0.78 -1.32
C ALA A 9 6.37 0.46 -1.14
N VAL A 10 6.69 -0.71 -0.58
CA VAL A 10 8.08 -1.18 -0.46
C VAL A 10 8.73 -1.33 -1.84
N ALA A 11 8.02 -1.85 -2.84
CA ALA A 11 8.55 -1.97 -4.19
C ALA A 11 8.81 -0.59 -4.82
N VAL A 12 7.86 0.34 -4.71
CA VAL A 12 8.01 1.74 -5.18
C VAL A 12 9.20 2.42 -4.51
N LEU A 13 9.41 2.21 -3.22
CA LEU A 13 10.56 2.75 -2.48
C LEU A 13 11.90 2.39 -3.14
N TYR A 14 12.04 1.14 -3.58
CA TYR A 14 13.28 0.68 -4.22
C TYR A 14 13.36 1.05 -5.70
N GLU A 15 12.24 1.18 -6.39
CA GLU A 15 12.22 1.64 -7.79
C GLU A 15 12.58 3.12 -7.92
N GLN A 16 12.19 3.95 -6.95
CA GLN A 16 12.53 5.36 -6.92
C GLN A 16 13.98 5.62 -6.48
N ALA A 17 14.63 4.63 -5.86
CA ALA A 17 16.01 4.76 -5.42
C ALA A 17 16.98 4.53 -6.58
N ASP A 18 17.74 5.57 -6.97
CA ASP A 18 18.73 5.50 -8.02
C ASP A 18 19.79 4.42 -7.78
N GLY A 19 20.06 3.62 -8.81
CA GLY A 19 21.15 2.64 -8.79
C GLY A 19 20.84 1.29 -8.17
N PHE A 20 19.60 1.01 -7.78
CA PHE A 20 19.20 -0.28 -7.20
C PHE A 20 19.01 -1.42 -8.24
N GLY A 21 19.30 -1.21 -9.53
CA GLY A 21 19.20 -2.25 -10.53
C GLY A 21 17.75 -2.55 -10.96
N ASN A 22 17.48 -3.81 -11.30
CA ASN A 22 16.16 -4.25 -11.76
C ASN A 22 15.30 -4.71 -10.57
N VAL A 23 14.25 -3.96 -10.27
CA VAL A 23 13.30 -4.24 -9.18
C VAL A 23 12.13 -5.05 -9.75
N ARG A 24 11.83 -6.19 -9.15
CA ARG A 24 10.73 -7.08 -9.53
C ARG A 24 9.83 -7.33 -8.32
N ARG A 25 8.53 -7.15 -8.52
CA ARG A 25 7.50 -7.24 -7.48
C ARG A 25 6.85 -8.62 -7.45
N SER A 26 6.57 -9.13 -6.27
CA SER A 26 5.77 -10.35 -6.03
C SER A 26 6.16 -11.52 -6.97
N VAL A 27 7.43 -11.90 -6.97
CA VAL A 27 7.95 -12.91 -7.90
C VAL A 27 8.08 -14.29 -7.24
N MET A 28 7.87 -15.32 -8.04
CA MET A 28 8.13 -16.69 -7.66
C MET A 28 9.54 -17.10 -8.11
N VAL A 29 10.37 -17.48 -7.15
CA VAL A 29 11.76 -17.93 -7.41
C VAL A 29 11.90 -19.37 -6.94
N PRO A 30 12.48 -20.27 -7.74
CA PRO A 30 12.68 -21.65 -7.30
C PRO A 30 13.72 -21.72 -6.17
N ASP A 31 13.41 -22.50 -5.15
CA ASP A 31 14.33 -22.90 -4.11
C ASP A 31 15.48 -23.71 -4.75
N LYS A 32 16.73 -23.31 -4.49
CA LYS A 32 17.92 -23.90 -5.11
C LYS A 32 18.17 -25.37 -4.77
N ILE A 33 17.55 -25.88 -3.68
CA ILE A 33 17.70 -27.26 -3.21
C ILE A 33 16.51 -28.11 -3.65
N THR A 34 15.29 -27.62 -3.39
CA THR A 34 14.07 -28.41 -3.59
C THR A 34 13.39 -28.14 -4.92
N GLY A 35 13.71 -27.03 -5.57
CA GLY A 35 13.03 -26.55 -6.79
C GLY A 35 11.62 -26.00 -6.55
N GLN A 36 11.12 -26.03 -5.31
CA GLN A 36 9.80 -25.49 -4.99
C GLN A 36 9.78 -23.96 -5.14
N PRO A 37 8.70 -23.38 -5.70
CA PRO A 37 8.59 -21.95 -5.85
C PRO A 37 8.45 -21.27 -4.49
N ARG A 38 9.25 -20.23 -4.28
CA ARG A 38 9.21 -19.32 -3.12
C ARG A 38 8.72 -17.96 -3.57
N GLN A 39 7.74 -17.42 -2.89
CA GLN A 39 7.28 -16.05 -3.13
C GLN A 39 8.23 -15.06 -2.48
N ILE A 40 8.65 -14.07 -3.26
CA ILE A 40 9.48 -12.94 -2.82
C ILE A 40 8.68 -11.67 -3.04
N ASP A 41 8.57 -10.84 -2.02
CA ASP A 41 7.81 -9.59 -2.10
C ASP A 41 8.46 -8.63 -3.08
N VAL A 42 9.76 -8.36 -2.90
CA VAL A 42 10.54 -7.56 -3.85
C VAL A 42 11.90 -8.23 -4.07
N LEU A 43 12.21 -8.51 -5.31
CA LEU A 43 13.50 -9.04 -5.75
C LEU A 43 14.26 -7.95 -6.51
N ILE A 44 15.50 -7.68 -6.10
CA ILE A 44 16.36 -6.70 -6.76
C ILE A 44 17.56 -7.45 -7.37
N GLU A 45 17.77 -7.27 -8.67
CA GLU A 45 18.87 -7.86 -9.40
C GLU A 45 19.78 -6.75 -9.93
N ILE A 46 21.04 -6.75 -9.50
CA ILE A 46 22.05 -5.75 -9.86
C ILE A 46 23.11 -6.41 -10.71
N GLU A 47 23.26 -5.94 -11.93
CA GLU A 47 24.31 -6.37 -12.84
C GLU A 47 25.41 -5.29 -12.91
N ALA A 48 26.61 -5.62 -12.45
CA ALA A 48 27.73 -4.68 -12.48
C ALA A 48 29.04 -5.36 -12.85
N LYS A 49 29.66 -4.91 -13.92
CA LYS A 49 30.99 -5.37 -14.38
C LYS A 49 31.13 -6.90 -14.50
N GLY A 50 30.08 -7.59 -14.93
CA GLY A 50 30.05 -9.05 -15.06
C GLY A 50 29.74 -9.80 -13.76
N HIS A 51 29.39 -9.09 -12.70
CA HIS A 51 28.89 -9.67 -11.45
C HIS A 51 27.39 -9.45 -11.35
N SER A 52 26.67 -10.48 -10.91
CA SER A 52 25.23 -10.40 -10.60
C SER A 52 25.04 -10.50 -9.10
N LEU A 53 24.32 -9.55 -8.51
CA LEU A 53 23.93 -9.55 -7.11
C LEU A 53 22.42 -9.64 -7.02
N LYS A 54 21.93 -10.49 -6.14
CA LYS A 54 20.51 -10.70 -5.89
C LYS A 54 20.19 -10.33 -4.45
N LEU A 55 19.26 -9.38 -4.25
CA LEU A 55 18.77 -8.97 -2.94
C LEU A 55 17.31 -9.37 -2.82
N VAL A 56 16.96 -9.96 -1.68
CA VAL A 56 15.58 -10.26 -1.29
C VAL A 56 15.13 -9.19 -0.31
N VAL A 57 14.02 -8.53 -0.61
CA VAL A 57 13.36 -7.60 0.29
C VAL A 57 12.03 -8.19 0.71
N ASP A 58 11.80 -8.26 2.01
CA ASP A 58 10.60 -8.81 2.62
C ASP A 58 9.87 -7.69 3.37
N ALA A 59 8.58 -7.51 3.08
CA ALA A 59 7.76 -6.44 3.61
C ALA A 59 6.93 -6.93 4.81
N LYS A 60 7.14 -6.34 5.99
CA LYS A 60 6.46 -6.72 7.24
C LYS A 60 5.47 -5.64 7.69
N PHE A 61 4.21 -5.85 7.34
CA PHE A 61 3.11 -5.01 7.77
C PHE A 61 2.42 -5.62 9.00
N HIS A 62 3.06 -5.47 10.16
CA HIS A 62 2.56 -5.96 11.45
C HIS A 62 2.18 -4.79 12.35
N ALA A 63 1.18 -4.99 13.21
CA ALA A 63 0.78 -4.00 14.21
C ALA A 63 1.80 -3.84 15.35
N VAL A 64 2.74 -4.77 15.48
CA VAL A 64 3.78 -4.79 16.50
C VAL A 64 5.16 -4.88 15.83
N PRO A 65 6.24 -4.45 16.53
CA PRO A 65 7.60 -4.64 16.04
C PRO A 65 7.91 -6.09 15.70
N ILE A 66 8.67 -6.33 14.63
CA ILE A 66 9.10 -7.67 14.24
C ILE A 66 10.08 -8.24 15.26
N ASP A 67 10.06 -9.55 15.43
CA ASP A 67 10.94 -10.28 16.36
C ASP A 67 12.08 -11.00 15.61
N ILE A 68 12.92 -11.72 16.37
CA ILE A 68 14.05 -12.48 15.85
C ILE A 68 13.63 -13.57 14.85
N LYS A 69 12.41 -14.11 14.96
CA LYS A 69 11.93 -15.20 14.09
C LYS A 69 11.68 -14.71 12.67
N GLU A 70 11.16 -13.47 12.52
CA GLU A 70 11.01 -12.85 11.21
C GLU A 70 12.38 -12.69 10.54
N VAL A 71 13.40 -12.24 11.28
CA VAL A 71 14.76 -12.12 10.74
C VAL A 71 15.29 -13.48 10.27
N GLU A 72 15.14 -14.52 11.10
CA GLU A 72 15.57 -15.89 10.75
C GLU A 72 14.80 -16.46 9.55
N SER A 73 13.51 -16.17 9.45
CA SER A 73 12.66 -16.61 8.32
C SER A 73 13.12 -15.98 6.99
N VAL A 74 13.42 -14.68 6.99
CA VAL A 74 13.85 -13.97 5.77
C VAL A 74 15.26 -14.40 5.37
N LEU A 75 16.14 -14.66 6.31
CA LEU A 75 17.47 -15.22 6.03
C LEU A 75 17.38 -16.60 5.38
N ALA A 76 16.52 -17.49 5.91
CA ALA A 76 16.29 -18.80 5.32
C ALA A 76 15.70 -18.69 3.90
N LEU A 77 14.81 -17.73 3.67
CA LEU A 77 14.27 -17.44 2.35
C LEU A 77 15.34 -16.96 1.38
N ALA A 78 16.17 -16.00 1.79
CA ALA A 78 17.28 -15.48 0.98
C ALA A 78 18.28 -16.59 0.62
N GLU A 79 18.62 -17.45 1.59
CA GLU A 79 19.48 -18.61 1.33
C GLU A 79 18.83 -19.59 0.35
N ALA A 80 17.55 -19.90 0.51
CA ALA A 80 16.81 -20.84 -0.35
C ALA A 80 16.80 -20.40 -1.82
N VAL A 81 16.70 -19.10 -2.10
CA VAL A 81 16.68 -18.57 -3.48
C VAL A 81 18.06 -18.14 -3.99
N GLY A 82 19.11 -18.33 -3.19
CA GLY A 82 20.47 -17.98 -3.54
C GLY A 82 20.71 -16.47 -3.62
N ALA A 83 20.07 -15.70 -2.78
CA ALA A 83 20.28 -14.26 -2.67
C ALA A 83 21.60 -13.93 -1.93
N ASN A 84 22.20 -12.82 -2.30
CA ASN A 84 23.43 -12.32 -1.68
C ASN A 84 23.14 -11.50 -0.41
N LYS A 85 21.94 -10.92 -0.32
CA LYS A 85 21.56 -10.05 0.79
C LYS A 85 20.06 -10.21 1.09
N ALA A 86 19.73 -10.16 2.38
CA ALA A 86 18.37 -10.06 2.88
C ALA A 86 18.13 -8.65 3.43
N ILE A 87 16.96 -8.10 3.15
CA ILE A 87 16.49 -6.80 3.64
C ILE A 87 15.08 -7.01 4.18
N ILE A 88 14.77 -6.46 5.34
CA ILE A 88 13.43 -6.45 5.91
C ILE A 88 12.97 -5.01 6.02
N VAL A 89 11.81 -4.71 5.44
CA VAL A 89 11.15 -3.42 5.59
C VAL A 89 9.94 -3.60 6.50
N ALA A 90 9.96 -2.96 7.67
CA ALA A 90 8.95 -3.14 8.71
C ALA A 90 8.17 -1.84 8.96
N ALA A 91 6.83 -1.94 9.08
CA ALA A 91 5.97 -0.79 9.33
C ALA A 91 6.08 -0.24 10.76
N ASN A 92 6.31 -1.11 11.74
CA ASN A 92 6.34 -0.75 13.17
C ASN A 92 7.68 -1.07 13.85
N GLY A 93 8.77 -1.11 13.05
CA GLY A 93 10.11 -1.35 13.57
C GLY A 93 10.36 -2.78 14.01
N TRP A 94 11.31 -2.95 14.93
CA TRP A 94 11.82 -4.23 15.37
C TRP A 94 12.20 -4.22 16.86
N THR A 95 12.32 -5.41 17.43
CA THR A 95 12.80 -5.58 18.79
C THR A 95 14.34 -5.55 18.85
N GLU A 96 14.92 -5.20 20.01
CA GLU A 96 16.37 -5.21 20.22
C GLU A 96 17.04 -6.57 19.88
N PRO A 97 16.44 -7.75 20.22
CA PRO A 97 16.98 -9.03 19.78
C PRO A 97 16.97 -9.22 18.25
N ALA A 98 15.95 -8.72 17.55
CA ALA A 98 15.88 -8.76 16.08
C ALA A 98 16.98 -7.92 15.45
N GLU A 99 17.21 -6.71 15.97
CA GLU A 99 18.28 -5.81 15.51
C GLU A 99 19.65 -6.45 15.68
N LYS A 100 19.99 -6.93 16.88
CA LYS A 100 21.25 -7.62 17.15
C LYS A 100 21.47 -8.84 16.26
N LYS A 101 20.42 -9.60 15.99
CA LYS A 101 20.50 -10.74 15.07
C LYS A 101 20.77 -10.28 13.64
N ALA A 102 20.03 -9.29 13.16
CA ALA A 102 20.17 -8.75 11.80
C ALA A 102 21.59 -8.20 11.57
N ASP A 103 22.10 -7.40 12.49
CA ASP A 103 23.48 -6.88 12.45
C ASP A 103 24.52 -8.00 12.38
N HIS A 104 24.37 -9.02 13.21
CA HIS A 104 25.31 -10.13 13.26
C HIS A 104 25.39 -10.92 11.95
N VAL A 105 24.26 -11.10 11.27
CA VAL A 105 24.18 -11.90 10.04
C VAL A 105 24.21 -11.07 8.75
N GLY A 106 24.29 -9.74 8.87
CA GLY A 106 24.33 -8.83 7.72
C GLY A 106 22.99 -8.69 7.01
N CYS A 107 21.87 -8.85 7.72
CA CYS A 107 20.52 -8.52 7.22
C CYS A 107 20.26 -7.03 7.47
N ASP A 108 19.76 -6.31 6.46
CA ASP A 108 19.41 -4.92 6.67
C ASP A 108 17.96 -4.80 7.18
N LEU A 109 17.76 -3.96 8.20
CA LEU A 109 16.46 -3.56 8.69
C LEU A 109 16.16 -2.13 8.26
N ARG A 110 14.98 -1.89 7.73
CA ARG A 110 14.51 -0.58 7.31
C ARG A 110 13.11 -0.32 7.86
N LEU A 111 12.91 0.84 8.46
CA LEU A 111 11.58 1.32 8.83
C LEU A 111 10.95 2.00 7.60
N LEU A 112 9.71 1.67 7.35
CA LEU A 112 8.83 2.40 6.44
C LEU A 112 7.48 2.51 7.15
N SER A 113 7.22 3.65 7.75
CA SER A 113 5.96 3.88 8.46
C SER A 113 4.76 3.79 7.53
N LEU A 114 3.56 3.65 8.10
CA LEU A 114 2.33 3.66 7.33
C LEU A 114 2.16 4.96 6.53
N GLU A 115 2.49 6.10 7.14
CA GLU A 115 2.41 7.42 6.52
C GLU A 115 3.35 7.53 5.30
N GLU A 116 4.62 7.15 5.48
CA GLU A 116 5.59 7.12 4.38
C GLU A 116 5.18 6.16 3.26
N ALA A 117 4.59 5.00 3.60
CA ALA A 117 4.09 4.05 2.62
C ALA A 117 2.92 4.63 1.79
N ILE A 118 2.01 5.38 2.43
CA ILE A 118 0.94 6.11 1.74
C ILE A 118 1.53 7.17 0.79
N ASP A 119 2.54 7.90 1.24
CA ASP A 119 3.21 8.92 0.45
C ASP A 119 3.84 8.37 -0.84
N LEU A 120 4.34 7.15 -0.78
CA LEU A 120 4.91 6.47 -1.94
C LEU A 120 3.85 5.99 -2.94
N LEU A 121 2.67 5.58 -2.45
CA LEU A 121 1.59 5.06 -3.31
C LEU A 121 0.78 6.19 -3.96
N VAL A 122 0.74 7.35 -3.35
CA VAL A 122 -0.02 8.51 -3.82
C VAL A 122 0.96 9.67 -4.08
N PRO A 123 1.65 9.66 -5.23
CA PRO A 123 2.74 10.58 -5.48
C PRO A 123 2.31 12.05 -5.51
N ASP A 124 1.14 12.37 -6.04
CA ASP A 124 0.69 13.76 -6.22
C ASP A 124 -0.48 14.08 -5.27
N LYS A 125 -0.13 14.40 -4.03
CA LYS A 125 -1.12 14.71 -2.98
C LYS A 125 -1.74 16.09 -3.06
N TRP A 126 -1.35 16.94 -4.01
CA TRP A 126 -1.92 18.28 -4.12
C TRP A 126 -2.12 18.71 -5.56
N GLU A 127 -3.19 19.45 -5.81
CA GLU A 127 -3.48 20.06 -7.09
C GLU A 127 -4.03 21.48 -6.93
N MET A 128 -3.82 22.33 -7.94
CA MET A 128 -4.51 23.61 -8.00
C MET A 128 -6.00 23.37 -8.16
N CYS A 129 -6.82 24.02 -7.35
CA CYS A 129 -8.27 23.88 -7.44
C CYS A 129 -8.77 24.20 -8.85
N PRO A 130 -9.38 23.27 -9.60
CA PRO A 130 -9.80 23.49 -10.97
C PRO A 130 -11.02 24.43 -11.06
N SER A 131 -11.76 24.56 -9.97
CA SER A 131 -12.96 25.39 -9.90
C SER A 131 -12.66 26.87 -9.72
N CYS A 132 -11.81 27.24 -8.76
CA CYS A 132 -11.58 28.66 -8.45
C CYS A 132 -10.19 29.16 -8.83
N LEU A 133 -9.21 28.27 -9.04
CA LEU A 133 -7.81 28.59 -9.37
C LEU A 133 -7.12 29.52 -8.34
N ARG A 134 -7.60 29.55 -7.10
CA ARG A 134 -7.11 30.47 -6.06
C ARG A 134 -6.41 29.76 -4.92
N ASP A 135 -6.63 28.48 -4.77
CA ASP A 135 -6.07 27.67 -3.67
C ASP A 135 -5.65 26.30 -4.18
N CYS A 136 -4.77 25.63 -3.44
CA CYS A 136 -4.42 24.25 -3.69
C CYS A 136 -5.31 23.34 -2.85
N ILE A 137 -5.68 22.19 -3.42
CA ILE A 137 -6.33 21.12 -2.69
C ILE A 137 -5.23 20.12 -2.32
N VAL A 138 -5.04 19.90 -1.04
CA VAL A 138 -4.09 18.92 -0.50
C VAL A 138 -4.89 17.73 -0.01
N LEU A 139 -4.48 16.51 -0.37
CA LEU A 139 -5.08 15.28 0.12
C LEU A 139 -4.48 14.93 1.49
N ASP A 140 -4.82 15.68 2.51
CA ASP A 140 -4.33 15.58 3.89
C ASP A 140 -5.37 15.04 4.88
N ASP A 141 -6.64 14.97 4.47
CA ASP A 141 -7.69 14.29 5.24
C ASP A 141 -7.65 12.79 4.93
N ASP A 142 -7.26 12.01 5.90
CA ASP A 142 -7.32 10.56 5.84
C ASP A 142 -8.59 10.03 6.52
N GLY A 143 -9.24 9.09 5.86
CA GLY A 143 -10.36 8.37 6.42
C GLY A 143 -10.10 6.87 6.40
N ALA A 144 -10.61 6.16 7.40
CA ALA A 144 -10.49 4.72 7.48
C ALA A 144 -11.75 4.07 8.02
N LEU A 145 -12.15 2.96 7.40
CA LEU A 145 -13.17 2.06 7.91
C LEU A 145 -12.52 0.74 8.30
N ILE A 146 -12.73 0.32 9.53
CA ILE A 146 -12.28 -0.98 10.04
C ILE A 146 -13.51 -1.87 10.09
N SER A 147 -13.52 -2.96 9.32
CA SER A 147 -14.56 -3.98 9.42
C SER A 147 -14.33 -4.88 10.63
N GLU A 148 -15.38 -5.63 11.03
CA GLU A 148 -15.26 -6.65 12.08
C GLU A 148 -14.22 -7.72 11.77
N ASP A 149 -13.94 -7.96 10.47
CA ASP A 149 -12.93 -8.90 9.99
C ASP A 149 -11.51 -8.29 9.94
N GLY A 150 -11.34 -7.03 10.39
CA GLY A 150 -10.05 -6.33 10.37
C GLY A 150 -9.62 -5.82 8.99
N LEU A 151 -10.52 -5.82 8.00
CA LEU A 151 -10.29 -5.21 6.69
C LEU A 151 -10.31 -3.69 6.87
N LEU A 152 -9.16 -3.06 6.59
CA LEU A 152 -9.04 -1.62 6.59
C LEU A 152 -9.29 -1.09 5.17
N PHE A 153 -10.40 -0.37 5.00
CA PHE A 153 -10.58 0.51 3.85
C PHE A 153 -10.17 1.92 4.28
N TRP A 154 -9.30 2.55 3.53
CA TRP A 154 -8.84 3.91 3.79
C TRP A 154 -8.88 4.74 2.52
N TRP A 155 -8.92 6.05 2.68
CA TRP A 155 -8.93 6.99 1.57
C TRP A 155 -8.20 8.26 1.95
N LEU A 156 -7.82 9.02 0.94
CA LEU A 156 -7.35 10.38 1.11
C LEU A 156 -8.35 11.34 0.48
N ALA A 157 -8.55 12.46 1.11
CA ALA A 157 -9.40 13.50 0.60
C ALA A 157 -8.80 14.88 0.88
N GLY A 158 -9.24 15.87 0.13
CA GLY A 158 -8.87 17.25 0.34
C GLY A 158 -9.93 18.18 -0.21
N GLN A 159 -10.06 19.34 0.43
CA GLN A 159 -11.07 20.33 0.04
C GLN A 159 -10.45 21.72 -0.12
N CYS A 160 -10.81 22.42 -1.19
CA CYS A 160 -10.46 23.80 -1.40
C CYS A 160 -11.04 24.69 -0.28
N ARG A 161 -10.20 25.46 0.40
CA ARG A 161 -10.62 26.36 1.47
C ARG A 161 -11.53 27.49 0.96
N GLU A 162 -11.33 27.92 -0.29
CA GLU A 162 -12.05 29.02 -0.91
C GLU A 162 -13.45 28.64 -1.42
N CYS A 163 -13.53 27.60 -2.24
CA CYS A 163 -14.79 27.25 -2.93
C CYS A 163 -15.37 25.89 -2.55
N LYS A 164 -14.71 25.15 -1.64
CA LYS A 164 -15.16 23.84 -1.17
C LYS A 164 -15.23 22.74 -2.23
N TYR A 165 -14.64 22.98 -3.40
CA TYR A 165 -14.38 21.91 -4.36
C TYR A 165 -13.41 20.89 -3.74
N ALA A 166 -13.64 19.61 -3.97
CA ALA A 166 -12.88 18.56 -3.30
C ALA A 166 -12.30 17.55 -4.28
N PHE A 167 -11.24 16.91 -3.84
CA PHE A 167 -10.75 15.67 -4.41
C PHE A 167 -10.86 14.55 -3.38
N ALA A 168 -11.10 13.34 -3.86
CA ALA A 168 -10.95 12.13 -3.08
C ALA A 168 -10.15 11.10 -3.87
N TRP A 169 -9.25 10.41 -3.22
CA TRP A 169 -8.52 9.27 -3.76
C TRP A 169 -9.00 7.99 -3.09
N CYS A 170 -9.47 7.04 -3.89
CA CYS A 170 -9.97 5.76 -3.42
C CYS A 170 -8.86 4.72 -3.44
N GLN A 171 -8.55 4.13 -2.30
CA GLN A 171 -7.56 3.07 -2.16
C GLN A 171 -7.88 1.85 -3.04
N GLU A 172 -9.15 1.49 -3.18
CA GLU A 172 -9.56 0.24 -3.82
C GLU A 172 -9.39 0.25 -5.34
N CYS A 173 -9.69 1.38 -5.97
CA CYS A 173 -9.55 1.55 -7.43
C CYS A 173 -8.41 2.49 -7.85
N GLY A 174 -7.75 3.16 -6.90
CA GLY A 174 -6.64 4.09 -7.17
C GLY A 174 -7.04 5.35 -7.93
N ILE A 175 -8.35 5.64 -8.05
CA ILE A 175 -8.85 6.75 -8.86
C ILE A 175 -8.99 8.01 -8.01
N TYR A 176 -8.53 9.14 -8.56
CA TYR A 176 -8.86 10.47 -8.10
C TYR A 176 -10.23 10.88 -8.61
N MET A 177 -11.07 11.36 -7.73
CA MET A 177 -12.39 11.87 -8.06
C MET A 177 -12.48 13.36 -7.76
N GLU A 178 -12.99 14.09 -8.71
CA GLU A 178 -13.35 15.49 -8.56
C GLU A 178 -14.79 15.60 -8.05
N ILE A 179 -14.97 16.32 -6.94
CA ILE A 179 -16.27 16.41 -6.27
C ILE A 179 -16.61 17.91 -6.11
N PRO A 180 -17.48 18.46 -6.97
CA PRO A 180 -17.95 19.82 -6.78
C PRO A 180 -18.63 20.02 -5.42
N PHE A 181 -18.60 21.24 -4.90
CA PHE A 181 -19.23 21.56 -3.62
C PHE A 181 -20.72 21.19 -3.63
N ASP A 182 -21.20 20.64 -2.53
CA ASP A 182 -22.56 20.15 -2.32
C ASP A 182 -23.02 19.12 -3.37
N SER A 183 -22.08 18.37 -3.91
CA SER A 183 -22.29 17.32 -4.89
C SER A 183 -21.70 15.99 -4.41
N HIS A 184 -21.83 14.98 -5.23
CA HIS A 184 -21.26 13.66 -5.00
C HIS A 184 -20.66 13.09 -6.29
N ALA A 185 -19.71 12.18 -6.13
CA ALA A 185 -19.09 11.42 -7.21
C ALA A 185 -18.99 9.94 -6.81
N GLU A 186 -19.15 9.06 -7.77
CA GLU A 186 -19.05 7.62 -7.60
C GLU A 186 -17.74 7.14 -8.25
N CYS A 187 -16.94 6.36 -7.52
CA CYS A 187 -15.75 5.76 -8.08
C CYS A 187 -16.08 4.43 -8.79
N THR A 188 -15.13 3.93 -9.57
CA THR A 188 -15.32 2.70 -10.36
C THR A 188 -15.58 1.45 -9.55
N CYS A 189 -15.24 1.43 -8.27
CA CYS A 189 -15.54 0.35 -7.34
C CYS A 189 -16.88 0.53 -6.59
N GLY A 190 -17.68 1.58 -6.94
CA GLY A 190 -19.02 1.78 -6.41
C GLY A 190 -19.12 2.59 -5.12
N HIS A 191 -18.00 3.11 -4.58
CA HIS A 191 -18.07 3.99 -3.43
C HIS A 191 -18.56 5.38 -3.83
N LEU A 192 -19.46 5.95 -3.03
CA LEU A 192 -20.05 7.27 -3.23
C LEU A 192 -19.43 8.29 -2.29
N TRP A 193 -18.86 9.33 -2.85
CA TRP A 193 -18.16 10.40 -2.14
C TRP A 193 -18.96 11.70 -2.25
N ALA A 194 -19.08 12.43 -1.17
CA ALA A 194 -19.81 13.70 -1.14
C ALA A 194 -18.93 14.82 -0.57
N SER A 195 -18.90 15.97 -1.22
CA SER A 195 -18.28 17.19 -0.71
C SER A 195 -19.32 18.06 0.00
N LYS A 196 -19.09 18.33 1.28
CA LYS A 196 -19.96 19.14 2.13
C LYS A 196 -19.15 20.26 2.81
N SER A 197 -19.83 21.13 3.55
CA SER A 197 -19.19 22.25 4.26
C SER A 197 -18.20 21.81 5.33
N ASP A 198 -18.40 20.63 5.88
CA ASP A 198 -17.59 19.98 6.95
C ASP A 198 -16.52 19.01 6.43
N GLY A 199 -16.39 18.88 5.10
CA GLY A 199 -15.37 18.04 4.49
C GLY A 199 -15.89 17.10 3.42
N VAL A 200 -15.10 16.05 3.16
CA VAL A 200 -15.44 14.96 2.22
C VAL A 200 -15.92 13.75 3.00
N ASN A 201 -17.10 13.29 2.69
CA ASN A 201 -17.73 12.17 3.34
C ASN A 201 -17.86 10.98 2.39
N LEU A 202 -17.46 9.78 2.84
CA LEU A 202 -17.72 8.52 2.17
C LEU A 202 -19.11 8.01 2.59
N THR A 203 -19.94 7.73 1.59
CA THR A 203 -21.20 7.02 1.80
C THR A 203 -21.05 5.59 1.30
N LEU A 204 -21.17 4.62 2.19
CA LEU A 204 -21.25 3.23 1.80
C LEU A 204 -22.60 3.00 1.14
N VAL A 205 -22.59 2.56 -0.12
CA VAL A 205 -23.81 2.11 -0.79
C VAL A 205 -24.13 0.73 -0.20
N GLU A 206 -25.15 0.64 0.65
CA GLU A 206 -25.70 -0.65 1.03
C GLU A 206 -26.09 -1.39 -0.26
N GLU A 207 -25.62 -2.62 -0.42
CA GLU A 207 -26.02 -3.48 -1.55
C GLU A 207 -27.55 -3.44 -1.66
N ARG A 208 -28.07 -2.89 -2.75
CA ARG A 208 -29.48 -3.02 -3.07
C ARG A 208 -29.73 -4.49 -3.26
N THR A 209 -30.24 -5.14 -2.24
CA THR A 209 -30.87 -6.44 -2.39
C THR A 209 -32.07 -6.24 -3.32
N ASP A 210 -31.87 -6.53 -4.59
CA ASP A 210 -32.97 -6.59 -5.56
C ASP A 210 -33.99 -7.61 -5.06
N GLY A 211 -35.00 -7.09 -4.39
CA GLY A 211 -36.18 -7.84 -4.01
C GLY A 211 -36.94 -8.28 -5.28
N LYS A 212 -36.58 -9.43 -5.83
CA LYS A 212 -37.47 -10.16 -6.73
C LYS A 212 -38.71 -10.59 -5.96
N SER A 213 -39.71 -9.70 -5.94
CA SER A 213 -41.07 -10.10 -5.64
C SER A 213 -41.56 -11.07 -6.72
N HIS A 214 -41.54 -12.36 -6.42
CA HIS A 214 -42.35 -13.33 -7.15
C HIS A 214 -43.82 -13.07 -6.79
N SER A 215 -44.51 -12.31 -7.66
CA SER A 215 -45.96 -12.35 -7.70
C SER A 215 -46.36 -13.71 -8.29
N GLY A 216 -46.70 -14.63 -7.41
CA GLY A 216 -47.40 -15.83 -7.80
C GLY A 216 -48.86 -15.49 -8.15
N GLU A 217 -49.20 -15.53 -9.41
CA GLU A 217 -50.60 -15.70 -9.83
C GLU A 217 -50.99 -17.15 -9.62
N GLN A 218 -52.03 -17.34 -8.79
CA GLN A 218 -52.82 -18.56 -8.72
C GLN A 218 -54.00 -18.39 -9.64
N GLU A 219 -54.16 -19.35 -10.54
CA GLU A 219 -55.42 -19.88 -10.99
C GLU A 219 -55.36 -21.40 -10.91
#